data_b96e843814a75d8ca6db967300ef0fb1
#
_entry.id   b96e843814a75d8ca6db967300ef0fb1
#
_cell.length_a   1.000
_cell.length_b   1.000
_cell.length_c   1.000
_cell.angle_alpha   90.00
_cell.angle_beta   90.00
_cell.angle_gamma   90.00
#
_symmetry.space_group_name_H-M   'P 1'
#
loop_
_entity.id
_entity.type
_entity.pdbx_description
1 polymer ?
#
loop_
_entity_poly.entity_id
_entity_poly.type
_entity_poly.pdbx_seq_one_letter_code
_entity_poly.pdbx_strand_id
1 'polypeptide(L)'
;MIGMRPLRSLLASLTAVCALAAGVTVAGTAGPAQAAASDCTGGARGFRDHPDDASGDTHKPRRIEMGGGIVITLEKGVYVGQQIAFGKISGPTFPGDKVWMDWKADGWDQGGPPGTAIRPWLQCGPFTVQRIGQSLTTPFKRTSTDPAYQFRVCGSLNSNHVVRCSEWW
;
A
#
# COMPACT_ATOMS: atom_id res chain seq x y z
N MET A 1 -41.81 -49.56 -48.51
CA MET A 1 -41.76 -48.56 -49.57
C MET A 1 -40.82 -47.46 -49.11
N ILE A 2 -39.60 -47.56 -49.30
CA ILE A 2 -38.65 -47.04 -50.32
C ILE A 2 -38.86 -45.56 -50.61
N GLY A 3 -37.93 -44.79 -50.23
CA GLY A 3 -37.81 -43.39 -50.57
C GLY A 3 -36.46 -42.82 -50.17
N MET A 4 -35.36 -43.29 -50.76
CA MET A 4 -34.03 -42.66 -50.75
C MET A 4 -34.07 -41.38 -51.62
N ARG A 5 -33.53 -40.26 -51.14
CA ARG A 5 -33.11 -39.15 -51.98
C ARG A 5 -31.75 -38.59 -51.49
N PRO A 6 -30.94 -38.07 -52.41
CA PRO A 6 -29.50 -38.08 -52.31
C PRO A 6 -28.88 -36.81 -51.68
N LEU A 7 -27.67 -37.01 -51.20
CA LEU A 7 -26.72 -35.96 -50.82
C LEU A 7 -26.50 -34.95 -51.97
N ARG A 8 -26.48 -33.69 -51.63
CA ARG A 8 -25.81 -32.65 -52.42
C ARG A 8 -24.77 -31.97 -51.54
N SER A 9 -23.53 -32.29 -51.90
CA SER A 9 -22.33 -31.60 -51.43
C SER A 9 -22.38 -30.13 -51.85
N LEU A 10 -22.27 -29.21 -50.91
CA LEU A 10 -21.90 -27.84 -51.17
C LEU A 10 -20.56 -27.57 -50.49
N LEU A 11 -19.52 -27.55 -51.27
CA LEU A 11 -18.21 -27.01 -50.94
C LEU A 11 -18.33 -25.51 -50.79
N ALA A 12 -18.24 -25.01 -49.59
CA ALA A 12 -18.09 -23.58 -49.29
C ALA A 12 -16.61 -23.30 -48.99
N SER A 13 -16.00 -22.58 -49.91
CA SER A 13 -14.63 -22.07 -49.79
C SER A 13 -14.50 -21.11 -48.63
N LEU A 14 -13.71 -21.45 -47.63
CA LEU A 14 -13.26 -20.51 -46.57
C LEU A 14 -12.10 -19.70 -47.12
N THR A 15 -12.37 -18.44 -47.49
CA THR A 15 -11.34 -17.43 -47.64
C THR A 15 -10.90 -16.93 -46.25
N ALA A 16 -9.73 -17.30 -45.83
CA ALA A 16 -9.07 -16.81 -44.63
C ALA A 16 -8.62 -15.35 -44.87
N VAL A 17 -9.32 -14.42 -44.29
CA VAL A 17 -8.85 -13.01 -44.19
C VAL A 17 -7.95 -12.93 -42.96
N CYS A 18 -6.63 -12.92 -43.18
CA CYS A 18 -5.65 -12.53 -42.17
C CYS A 18 -5.75 -11.03 -41.90
N ALA A 19 -6.49 -10.64 -40.88
CA ALA A 19 -6.43 -9.29 -40.34
C ALA A 19 -5.15 -9.16 -39.49
N LEU A 20 -4.15 -8.47 -40.06
CA LEU A 20 -2.98 -8.00 -39.31
C LEU A 20 -3.46 -6.92 -38.32
N ALA A 21 -3.78 -7.32 -37.11
CA ALA A 21 -3.96 -6.41 -36.00
C ALA A 21 -2.57 -5.88 -35.61
N ALA A 22 -2.23 -4.67 -36.08
CA ALA A 22 -1.10 -3.92 -35.57
C ALA A 22 -1.39 -3.59 -34.12
N GLY A 23 -0.82 -4.38 -33.21
CA GLY A 23 -0.87 -4.13 -31.77
C GLY A 23 -0.11 -2.85 -31.46
N VAL A 24 -0.83 -1.77 -31.20
CA VAL A 24 -0.26 -0.58 -30.57
C VAL A 24 0.10 -0.96 -29.16
N THR A 25 1.37 -1.31 -28.91
CA THR A 25 1.91 -1.40 -27.55
C THR A 25 1.97 0.02 -27.01
N VAL A 26 0.95 0.41 -26.24
CA VAL A 26 1.04 1.59 -25.39
C VAL A 26 2.11 1.25 -24.35
N ALA A 27 3.32 1.78 -24.56
CA ALA A 27 4.33 1.82 -23.52
C ALA A 27 3.78 2.74 -22.42
N GLY A 28 3.06 2.14 -21.48
CA GLY A 28 2.65 2.81 -20.27
C GLY A 28 3.91 3.29 -19.58
N THR A 29 4.10 4.60 -19.47
CA THR A 29 5.09 5.17 -18.58
C THR A 29 4.80 4.61 -17.20
N ALA A 30 5.64 3.70 -16.72
CA ALA A 30 5.58 3.22 -15.35
C ALA A 30 5.74 4.47 -14.47
N GLY A 31 4.63 4.97 -13.94
CA GLY A 31 4.65 5.98 -12.90
C GLY A 31 5.48 5.45 -11.73
N PRO A 32 6.01 6.32 -10.88
CA PRO A 32 6.77 5.87 -9.71
C PRO A 32 5.93 4.85 -8.97
N ALA A 33 6.48 3.66 -8.76
CA ALA A 33 5.80 2.58 -8.06
C ALA A 33 5.30 3.12 -6.71
N GLN A 34 3.98 3.30 -6.61
CA GLN A 34 3.38 3.65 -5.32
C GLN A 34 3.47 2.41 -4.46
N ALA A 35 4.03 2.57 -3.27
CA ALA A 35 4.00 1.51 -2.28
C ALA A 35 2.53 1.13 -2.01
N ALA A 36 2.26 -0.15 -2.00
CA ALA A 36 0.92 -0.70 -1.78
C ALA A 36 0.81 -1.28 -0.37
N ALA A 37 -0.41 -1.37 0.15
CA ALA A 37 -0.65 -2.04 1.42
C ALA A 37 -0.12 -3.49 1.41
N SER A 38 -0.17 -4.17 0.26
CA SER A 38 0.40 -5.51 0.06
C SER A 38 1.90 -5.62 0.35
N ASP A 39 2.63 -4.51 0.33
CA ASP A 39 4.08 -4.51 0.61
C ASP A 39 4.39 -4.79 2.08
N CYS A 40 3.41 -4.74 2.96
CA CYS A 40 3.59 -4.94 4.39
C CYS A 40 2.47 -5.72 5.09
N THR A 41 1.45 -6.19 4.37
CA THR A 41 0.41 -7.07 4.91
C THR A 41 0.78 -8.55 4.73
N GLY A 42 0.12 -9.43 5.50
CA GLY A 42 0.33 -10.88 5.39
C GLY A 42 1.75 -11.34 5.72
N GLY A 43 2.50 -10.60 6.53
CA GLY A 43 3.87 -10.94 6.91
C GLY A 43 4.95 -10.44 5.94
N ALA A 44 4.57 -9.72 4.89
CA ALA A 44 5.52 -9.19 3.92
C ALA A 44 6.58 -8.31 4.60
N ARG A 45 7.84 -8.47 4.21
CA ARG A 45 8.99 -7.71 4.74
C ARG A 45 9.13 -7.71 6.27
N GLY A 46 8.59 -8.75 6.94
CA GLY A 46 8.62 -8.89 8.40
C GLY A 46 7.65 -7.96 9.14
N PHE A 47 6.72 -7.34 8.44
CA PHE A 47 5.56 -6.69 9.06
C PHE A 47 4.55 -7.73 9.53
N ARG A 48 3.76 -7.38 10.53
CA ARG A 48 2.67 -8.21 11.04
C ARG A 48 1.43 -7.38 11.28
N ASP A 49 0.30 -7.91 10.88
CA ASP A 49 -0.99 -7.30 11.14
C ASP A 49 -1.34 -7.37 12.63
N HIS A 50 -2.06 -6.36 13.12
CA HIS A 50 -2.64 -6.36 14.45
C HIS A 50 -3.94 -5.54 14.47
N PRO A 51 -4.74 -5.60 15.57
CA PRO A 51 -6.04 -4.95 15.62
C PRO A 51 -5.97 -3.44 15.40
N ASP A 52 -6.96 -2.89 14.68
CA ASP A 52 -7.08 -1.46 14.39
C ASP A 52 -7.30 -0.56 15.63
N ASP A 53 -7.75 -1.15 16.72
CA ASP A 53 -7.92 -0.47 18.02
C ASP A 53 -6.68 -0.56 18.91
N ALA A 54 -5.62 -1.25 18.46
CA ALA A 54 -4.39 -1.35 19.21
C ALA A 54 -3.85 0.04 19.58
N SER A 55 -3.24 0.14 20.74
CA SER A 55 -2.63 1.35 21.26
C SER A 55 -1.31 1.03 21.91
N GLY A 56 -0.38 1.94 21.78
CA GLY A 56 0.94 1.87 22.37
C GLY A 56 1.32 3.21 22.99
N ASP A 57 2.60 3.36 23.30
CA ASP A 57 3.15 4.63 23.77
C ASP A 57 3.37 5.58 22.61
N THR A 58 2.95 6.83 22.77
CA THR A 58 3.14 7.91 21.81
C THR A 58 3.92 9.04 22.45
N HIS A 59 4.97 9.49 21.78
CA HIS A 59 5.74 10.65 22.18
C HIS A 59 5.71 11.75 21.12
N LYS A 60 5.73 13.01 21.53
CA LYS A 60 6.06 14.13 20.63
C LYS A 60 7.50 13.98 20.14
N PRO A 61 7.81 14.25 18.87
CA PRO A 61 6.98 14.85 17.82
C PRO A 61 6.22 13.82 16.95
N ARG A 62 6.02 12.63 17.42
CA ARG A 62 5.42 11.51 16.66
C ARG A 62 3.89 11.51 16.66
N ARG A 63 3.32 12.62 17.11
CA ARG A 63 1.89 12.90 17.07
C ARG A 63 1.64 14.10 16.16
N ILE A 64 0.69 13.95 15.24
CA ILE A 64 0.32 14.97 14.27
C ILE A 64 -1.18 15.25 14.42
N GLU A 65 -1.52 16.51 14.70
CA GLU A 65 -2.90 16.98 14.64
C GLU A 65 -3.25 17.27 13.18
N MET A 66 -4.23 16.56 12.65
CA MET A 66 -4.68 16.69 11.25
C MET A 66 -5.77 17.74 11.09
N GLY A 67 -6.37 18.19 12.19
CA GLY A 67 -7.53 19.07 12.23
C GLY A 67 -8.81 18.30 12.58
N GLY A 68 -9.83 19.02 13.08
CA GLY A 68 -11.13 18.42 13.44
C GLY A 68 -11.06 17.35 14.53
N GLY A 69 -9.99 17.29 15.33
CA GLY A 69 -9.78 16.26 16.35
C GLY A 69 -9.22 14.93 15.82
N ILE A 70 -8.91 14.85 14.53
CA ILE A 70 -8.25 13.69 13.94
C ILE A 70 -6.75 13.76 14.22
N VAL A 71 -6.19 12.66 14.65
CA VAL A 71 -4.78 12.54 15.06
C VAL A 71 -4.14 11.36 14.34
N ILE A 72 -2.90 11.58 13.92
CA ILE A 72 -2.02 10.50 13.45
C ILE A 72 -0.87 10.37 14.44
N THR A 73 -0.55 9.14 14.83
CA THR A 73 0.50 8.83 15.80
C THR A 73 1.42 7.73 15.29
N LEU A 74 2.72 7.86 15.52
CA LEU A 74 3.64 6.72 15.50
C LEU A 74 3.68 6.19 16.93
N GLU A 75 3.26 4.96 17.11
CA GLU A 75 3.15 4.30 18.40
C GLU A 75 4.18 3.18 18.52
N LYS A 76 4.67 2.96 19.73
CA LYS A 76 5.54 1.84 20.08
C LYS A 76 4.83 0.94 21.07
N GLY A 77 5.10 -0.34 20.98
CA GLY A 77 4.57 -1.35 21.88
C GLY A 77 5.56 -2.48 22.09
N VAL A 78 5.10 -3.54 22.72
CA VAL A 78 5.88 -4.78 22.89
C VAL A 78 5.08 -5.94 22.34
N TYR A 79 5.70 -6.74 21.49
CA TYR A 79 5.13 -7.96 20.95
C TYR A 79 6.13 -9.12 21.14
N VAL A 80 5.73 -10.15 21.87
CA VAL A 80 6.58 -11.32 22.20
C VAL A 80 7.96 -10.87 22.74
N GLY A 81 7.95 -9.95 23.73
CA GLY A 81 9.15 -9.45 24.38
C GLY A 81 10.04 -8.52 23.53
N GLN A 82 9.59 -8.12 22.34
CA GLN A 82 10.34 -7.25 21.45
C GLN A 82 9.60 -5.94 21.21
N GLN A 83 10.34 -4.85 21.20
CA GLN A 83 9.75 -3.55 20.86
C GLN A 83 9.32 -3.51 19.40
N ILE A 84 8.14 -2.96 19.19
CA ILE A 84 7.53 -2.77 17.86
C ILE A 84 7.13 -1.31 17.66
N ALA A 85 6.95 -0.93 16.39
CA ALA A 85 6.38 0.34 15.99
C ALA A 85 5.26 0.13 14.97
N PHE A 86 4.24 1.00 15.01
CA PHE A 86 3.14 1.06 14.07
C PHE A 86 2.57 2.46 13.96
N GLY A 87 1.96 2.77 12.82
CA GLY A 87 1.23 4.02 12.64
C GLY A 87 -0.24 3.84 12.99
N LYS A 88 -0.88 4.91 13.52
CA LYS A 88 -2.31 4.91 13.83
C LYS A 88 -2.94 6.22 13.42
N ILE A 89 -4.17 6.16 12.89
CA ILE A 89 -5.08 7.29 12.76
C ILE A 89 -6.26 7.08 13.70
N SER A 90 -6.71 8.13 14.36
CA SER A 90 -7.81 8.06 15.33
C SER A 90 -8.52 9.40 15.46
N GLY A 91 -9.64 9.41 16.19
CA GLY A 91 -10.53 10.56 16.36
C GLY A 91 -11.77 10.45 15.47
N PRO A 92 -12.45 11.56 15.17
CA PRO A 92 -13.62 11.57 14.30
C PRO A 92 -13.24 11.45 12.82
N THR A 93 -12.64 10.33 12.45
CA THR A 93 -12.19 10.02 11.09
C THR A 93 -13.37 9.84 10.12
N PHE A 94 -13.10 10.03 8.82
CA PHE A 94 -14.08 9.87 7.75
C PHE A 94 -13.61 8.87 6.71
N PRO A 95 -14.52 8.20 6.00
CA PRO A 95 -14.16 7.35 4.86
C PRO A 95 -13.28 8.09 3.87
N GLY A 96 -12.19 7.45 3.47
CA GLY A 96 -11.18 8.04 2.58
C GLY A 96 -9.98 8.70 3.29
N ASP A 97 -10.04 8.94 4.60
CA ASP A 97 -8.86 9.33 5.38
C ASP A 97 -7.83 8.20 5.33
N LYS A 98 -6.56 8.55 5.34
CA LYS A 98 -5.47 7.57 5.13
C LYS A 98 -4.37 7.68 6.15
N VAL A 99 -3.79 6.53 6.49
CA VAL A 99 -2.58 6.41 7.30
C VAL A 99 -1.61 5.43 6.66
N TRP A 100 -0.31 5.69 6.80
CA TRP A 100 0.74 4.76 6.40
C TRP A 100 1.98 4.96 7.26
N MET A 101 2.87 3.99 7.25
CA MET A 101 4.14 4.07 7.92
C MET A 101 5.27 3.97 6.90
N ASP A 102 6.18 4.92 6.95
CA ASP A 102 7.44 4.84 6.22
C ASP A 102 8.50 4.21 7.11
N TRP A 103 9.34 3.41 6.51
CA TRP A 103 10.41 2.69 7.19
C TRP A 103 11.68 2.71 6.35
N LYS A 104 12.80 2.94 7.00
CA LYS A 104 14.13 2.79 6.43
C LYS A 104 15.01 1.92 7.32
N ALA A 105 15.97 1.24 6.71
CA ALA A 105 17.01 0.46 7.37
C ALA A 105 18.31 0.66 6.61
N ASP A 106 19.44 0.35 7.25
CA ASP A 106 20.74 0.44 6.60
C ASP A 106 20.79 -0.41 5.32
N GLY A 107 21.42 0.14 4.27
CA GLY A 107 21.53 -0.50 2.97
C GLY A 107 20.29 -0.42 2.05
N TRP A 108 19.17 0.17 2.48
CA TRP A 108 17.98 0.32 1.65
C TRP A 108 18.10 1.39 0.57
N ASP A 109 19.02 2.32 0.73
CA ASP A 109 19.29 3.39 -0.24
C ASP A 109 19.96 2.85 -1.53
N GLN A 110 20.34 1.57 -1.55
CA GLN A 110 21.22 0.95 -2.54
C GLN A 110 20.51 0.06 -3.57
N GLY A 111 19.22 -0.14 -3.50
CA GLY A 111 18.57 -1.30 -4.14
C GLY A 111 17.68 -1.06 -5.36
N GLY A 112 17.66 0.10 -6.00
CA GLY A 112 16.93 0.31 -7.25
C GLY A 112 17.79 0.05 -8.48
N PRO A 113 17.22 -0.39 -9.63
CA PRO A 113 17.92 -0.45 -10.90
C PRO A 113 18.50 0.94 -11.26
N PRO A 114 19.63 1.01 -11.97
CA PRO A 114 20.21 2.27 -12.40
C PRO A 114 19.17 3.14 -13.14
N GLY A 115 18.98 4.39 -12.68
CA GLY A 115 18.04 5.34 -13.29
C GLY A 115 16.64 5.35 -12.67
N THR A 116 16.35 4.52 -11.66
CA THR A 116 15.13 4.64 -10.86
C THR A 116 15.33 5.64 -9.73
N ALA A 117 14.35 6.54 -9.53
CA ALA A 117 14.35 7.39 -8.34
C ALA A 117 14.22 6.52 -7.10
N ILE A 118 15.31 6.26 -6.41
CA ILE A 118 15.36 5.44 -5.20
C ILE A 118 14.68 6.25 -4.11
N ARG A 119 13.57 5.75 -3.61
CA ARG A 119 13.03 6.29 -2.36
C ARG A 119 13.94 5.84 -1.23
N PRO A 120 14.46 6.76 -0.41
CA PRO A 120 15.35 6.40 0.71
C PRO A 120 14.59 5.67 1.84
N TRP A 121 13.37 5.26 1.61
CA TRP A 121 12.51 4.51 2.54
C TRP A 121 11.48 3.67 1.81
N LEU A 122 10.97 2.66 2.50
CA LEU A 122 9.79 1.91 2.10
C LEU A 122 8.55 2.47 2.78
N GLN A 123 7.43 2.35 2.11
CA GLN A 123 6.12 2.73 2.63
C GLN A 123 5.27 1.49 2.89
N CYS A 124 4.68 1.41 4.07
CA CYS A 124 3.68 0.42 4.45
C CYS A 124 2.30 1.08 4.42
N GLY A 125 1.50 0.81 3.43
CA GLY A 125 0.22 1.46 3.17
C GLY A 125 0.21 2.26 1.86
N PRO A 126 -0.78 3.12 1.60
CA PRO A 126 -1.74 3.65 2.59
C PRO A 126 -2.86 2.67 2.95
N PHE A 127 -3.29 2.75 4.20
CA PHE A 127 -4.51 2.13 4.71
C PHE A 127 -5.60 3.20 4.77
N THR A 128 -6.81 2.85 4.33
CA THR A 128 -7.89 3.82 4.15
C THR A 128 -9.03 3.54 5.11
N VAL A 129 -9.42 4.54 5.87
CA VAL A 129 -10.61 4.52 6.73
C VAL A 129 -11.85 4.22 5.89
N GLN A 130 -12.68 3.29 6.36
CA GLN A 130 -13.89 2.84 5.65
C GLN A 130 -15.17 3.34 6.32
N ARG A 131 -15.13 3.69 7.60
CA ARG A 131 -16.29 4.09 8.40
C ARG A 131 -15.99 5.33 9.24
N ILE A 132 -17.01 6.14 9.49
CA ILE A 132 -16.90 7.30 10.37
C ILE A 132 -16.45 6.87 11.77
N GLY A 133 -15.47 7.57 12.34
CA GLY A 133 -14.94 7.32 13.67
C GLY A 133 -14.08 6.04 13.79
N GLN A 134 -13.77 5.38 12.68
CA GLN A 134 -12.90 4.20 12.70
C GLN A 134 -11.47 4.60 13.04
N SER A 135 -10.91 4.02 14.10
CA SER A 135 -9.45 3.96 14.25
C SER A 135 -8.88 2.95 13.26
N LEU A 136 -7.69 3.21 12.76
CA LEU A 136 -7.01 2.32 11.82
C LEU A 136 -5.51 2.32 12.10
N THR A 137 -4.91 1.14 12.16
CA THR A 137 -3.48 0.96 12.35
C THR A 137 -2.81 0.46 11.07
N THR A 138 -1.53 0.75 10.93
CA THR A 138 -0.69 0.03 9.98
C THR A 138 -0.25 -1.31 10.61
N PRO A 139 0.15 -2.32 9.83
CA PRO A 139 0.92 -3.43 10.37
C PRO A 139 2.11 -2.93 11.17
N PHE A 140 2.46 -3.65 12.24
CA PHE A 140 3.63 -3.33 13.05
C PHE A 140 4.91 -3.97 12.52
N LYS A 141 6.04 -3.36 12.87
CA LYS A 141 7.37 -3.89 12.62
C LYS A 141 8.22 -3.82 13.88
N ARG A 142 9.12 -4.78 14.05
CA ARG A 142 10.10 -4.73 15.12
C ARG A 142 11.02 -3.53 14.95
N THR A 143 11.36 -2.88 16.05
CA THR A 143 12.33 -1.79 16.08
C THR A 143 13.75 -2.32 16.19
N SER A 144 14.72 -1.46 15.99
CA SER A 144 16.14 -1.76 16.14
C SER A 144 16.82 -0.65 16.97
N THR A 145 17.94 -0.95 17.57
CA THR A 145 18.84 0.04 18.18
C THR A 145 19.79 0.68 17.17
N ASP A 146 19.80 0.18 15.94
CA ASP A 146 20.55 0.75 14.84
C ASP A 146 19.94 2.12 14.43
N PRO A 147 20.68 3.23 14.49
CA PRO A 147 20.18 4.56 14.15
C PRO A 147 19.78 4.71 12.68
N ALA A 148 20.25 3.84 11.79
CA ALA A 148 19.81 3.81 10.39
C ALA A 148 18.41 3.21 10.23
N TYR A 149 17.94 2.48 11.24
CA TYR A 149 16.64 1.82 11.24
C TYR A 149 15.58 2.72 11.86
N GLN A 150 14.83 3.41 11.04
CA GLN A 150 13.92 4.46 11.50
C GLN A 150 12.52 4.30 10.92
N PHE A 151 11.55 4.84 11.64
CA PHE A 151 10.15 4.89 11.24
C PHE A 151 9.62 6.33 11.28
N ARG A 152 8.62 6.60 10.45
CA ARG A 152 7.73 7.73 10.61
C ARG A 152 6.32 7.34 10.20
N VAL A 153 5.33 8.00 10.77
CA VAL A 153 3.94 7.87 10.35
C VAL A 153 3.55 9.05 9.47
N CYS A 154 2.79 8.78 8.46
CA CYS A 154 2.20 9.77 7.57
C CYS A 154 0.70 9.52 7.40
N GLY A 155 0.00 10.54 6.95
CA GLY A 155 -1.39 10.41 6.56
C GLY A 155 -1.92 11.61 5.82
N SER A 156 -3.14 11.48 5.34
CA SER A 156 -3.88 12.55 4.67
C SER A 156 -5.36 12.43 4.96
N LEU A 157 -6.05 13.57 5.06
CA LEU A 157 -7.50 13.60 5.15
C LEU A 157 -8.13 13.64 3.77
N ASN A 158 -9.24 12.95 3.60
CA ASN A 158 -10.01 12.96 2.36
C ASN A 158 -10.53 14.37 2.02
N SER A 159 -10.75 15.20 3.02
CA SER A 159 -11.29 16.56 2.86
C SER A 159 -10.33 17.55 2.19
N ASN A 160 -9.01 17.34 2.28
CA ASN A 160 -8.02 18.31 1.79
C ASN A 160 -6.83 17.67 1.06
N HIS A 161 -6.67 16.37 1.14
CA HIS A 161 -5.58 15.59 0.52
C HIS A 161 -4.14 16.01 0.92
N VAL A 162 -4.02 16.87 1.93
CA VAL A 162 -2.71 17.32 2.42
C VAL A 162 -2.03 16.20 3.18
N VAL A 163 -0.85 15.81 2.70
CA VAL A 163 0.00 14.82 3.38
C VAL A 163 0.77 15.48 4.51
N ARG A 164 0.72 14.87 5.69
CA ARG A 164 1.56 15.23 6.84
C ARG A 164 2.28 14.00 7.35
N CYS A 165 3.55 14.16 7.69
CA CYS A 165 4.38 13.10 8.27
C CYS A 165 5.00 13.56 9.59
N SER A 166 5.20 12.62 10.50
CA SER A 166 6.01 12.85 11.70
C SER A 166 7.50 12.97 11.34
N GLU A 167 8.27 13.42 12.30
CA GLU A 167 9.71 13.22 12.25
C GLU A 167 10.06 11.73 12.29
N TRP A 168 11.27 11.43 11.84
CA TRP A 168 11.82 10.07 11.92
C TRP A 168 12.18 9.71 13.38
N TRP A 169 11.97 8.47 13.71
CA TRP A 169 12.26 7.88 15.02
C TRP A 169 13.01 6.58 14.90
#